data_271603e177c0bbbc185d78cfefb1cd6b
#
_entry.id   271603e177c0bbbc185d78cfefb1cd6b
#
_cell.length_a   1.000
_cell.length_b   1.000
_cell.length_c   1.000
_cell.angle_alpha   90.00
_cell.angle_beta   90.00
_cell.angle_gamma   90.00
#
_symmetry.space_group_name_H-M   'P 1'
#
loop_
_entity.id
_entity.type
_entity.pdbx_description
1 polymer ?
#
loop_
_entity_poly.entity_id
_entity_poly.type
_entity_poly.pdbx_seq_one_letter_code
_entity_poly.pdbx_strand_id
1 'polypeptide(L)'
;MESPFNTIVHGELWEKNILFRDEEEDSLQCVVLDWKNAKIASATKDIAFFLLSSTSNKLRSDHLETILQNYFSTFCDSLEILQPELLQDPSLSFDHFYADYKISTKGAFMQSVCVLIQEMQHLESQLNQEDAKDQRKSSVGSIGETLRVYERRALNLMNDKVLNETHFV
;
A
#
# COMPACT_ATOMS: atom_id res chain seq x y z
N MET A 1 -15.38 6.83 20.27
CA MET A 1 -13.95 6.98 20.65
C MET A 1 -13.14 6.98 19.37
N GLU A 2 -12.17 7.87 19.28
CA GLU A 2 -11.22 7.86 18.15
C GLU A 2 -10.26 6.67 18.33
N SER A 3 -9.80 6.11 17.21
CA SER A 3 -8.84 5.00 17.25
C SER A 3 -7.50 5.48 17.83
N PRO A 4 -6.87 4.73 18.76
CA PRO A 4 -5.55 5.09 19.29
C PRO A 4 -4.44 5.05 18.21
N PHE A 5 -4.76 4.49 17.04
CA PHE A 5 -3.85 4.39 15.90
C PHE A 5 -4.00 5.55 14.91
N ASN A 6 -4.79 6.59 15.25
CA ASN A 6 -4.97 7.73 14.37
C ASN A 6 -3.66 8.55 14.26
N THR A 7 -3.27 8.82 13.02
CA THR A 7 -2.12 9.61 12.67
C THR A 7 -2.37 10.33 11.34
N ILE A 8 -1.40 11.08 10.86
CA ILE A 8 -1.44 11.59 9.48
C ILE A 8 -1.14 10.44 8.55
N VAL A 9 -2.15 10.03 7.77
CA VAL A 9 -1.98 9.05 6.70
C VAL A 9 -1.81 9.75 5.36
N HIS A 10 -1.05 9.14 4.47
CA HIS A 10 -0.84 9.62 3.10
C HIS A 10 -2.11 9.54 2.25
N GLY A 11 -2.91 8.47 2.43
CA GLY A 11 -4.17 8.22 1.74
C GLY A 11 -4.04 7.54 0.38
N GLU A 12 -2.86 7.59 -0.25
CA GLU A 12 -2.50 6.89 -1.50
C GLU A 12 -1.05 6.37 -1.45
N LEU A 13 -0.67 5.71 -0.34
CA LEU A 13 0.68 5.17 -0.18
C LEU A 13 0.83 3.88 -1.00
N TRP A 14 1.46 3.98 -2.16
CA TRP A 14 1.78 2.86 -3.04
C TRP A 14 3.10 3.09 -3.77
N GLU A 15 3.60 2.08 -4.50
CA GLU A 15 4.95 2.09 -5.07
C GLU A 15 5.26 3.30 -5.96
N LYS A 16 4.27 3.86 -6.69
CA LYS A 16 4.50 5.02 -7.56
C LYS A 16 4.73 6.32 -6.79
N ASN A 17 4.26 6.38 -5.56
CA ASN A 17 4.45 7.52 -4.68
C ASN A 17 5.65 7.36 -3.74
N ILE A 18 6.52 6.37 -4.00
CA ILE A 18 7.72 6.10 -3.21
C ILE A 18 8.93 6.08 -4.13
N LEU A 19 9.91 6.91 -3.83
CA LEU A 19 11.22 6.89 -4.47
C LEU A 19 12.24 6.30 -3.51
N PHE A 20 13.04 5.38 -4.02
CA PHE A 20 14.18 4.82 -3.31
C PHE A 20 15.46 5.35 -3.92
N ARG A 21 16.40 5.73 -3.07
CA ARG A 21 17.76 6.09 -3.44
C ARG A 21 18.71 5.11 -2.78
N ASP A 22 19.48 4.43 -3.62
CA ASP A 22 20.55 3.57 -3.18
C ASP A 22 21.81 4.45 -2.96
N GLU A 23 22.19 4.70 -1.72
CA GLU A 23 23.44 5.36 -1.40
C GLU A 23 24.46 4.30 -0.99
N GLU A 24 25.70 4.45 -1.46
CA GLU A 24 26.79 3.51 -1.19
C GLU A 24 26.88 3.18 0.31
N GLU A 25 26.96 1.86 0.62
CA GLU A 25 27.08 1.25 1.95
C GLU A 25 25.91 1.46 2.94
N ASP A 26 24.89 0.58 2.85
CA ASP A 26 23.90 0.26 3.90
C ASP A 26 22.82 1.30 4.27
N SER A 27 22.61 2.39 3.53
CA SER A 27 21.52 3.31 3.80
C SER A 27 20.55 3.48 2.63
N LEU A 28 19.52 2.64 2.58
CA LEU A 28 18.38 2.84 1.68
C LEU A 28 17.59 4.07 2.10
N GLN A 29 17.66 5.14 1.34
CA GLN A 29 16.81 6.31 1.57
C GLN A 29 15.47 6.16 0.84
N CYS A 30 14.40 6.54 1.50
CA CYS A 30 13.06 6.50 0.95
C CYS A 30 12.42 7.89 1.03
N VAL A 31 11.81 8.33 -0.07
CA VAL A 31 11.04 9.59 -0.12
C VAL A 31 9.63 9.29 -0.56
N VAL A 32 8.65 9.74 0.22
CA VAL A 32 7.23 9.62 -0.10
C VAL A 32 6.75 10.92 -0.75
N LEU A 33 6.11 10.80 -1.91
CA LEU A 33 5.64 11.89 -2.76
C LEU A 33 4.10 11.97 -2.76
N ASP A 34 3.56 13.09 -3.25
CA ASP A 34 2.12 13.27 -3.55
C ASP A 34 1.18 13.19 -2.33
N TRP A 35 1.43 14.01 -1.33
CA TRP A 35 0.67 14.10 -0.08
C TRP A 35 -0.71 14.79 -0.21
N LYS A 36 -1.23 14.99 -1.41
CA LYS A 36 -2.50 15.72 -1.66
C LYS A 36 -3.72 15.12 -0.96
N ASN A 37 -3.72 13.80 -0.68
CA ASN A 37 -4.79 13.07 -0.03
C ASN A 37 -4.54 12.81 1.47
N ALA A 38 -3.51 13.46 2.03
CA ALA A 38 -3.17 13.32 3.45
C ALA A 38 -4.31 13.75 4.36
N LYS A 39 -4.57 12.96 5.39
CA LYS A 39 -5.64 13.20 6.37
C LYS A 39 -5.36 12.49 7.69
N ILE A 40 -6.11 12.84 8.73
CA ILE A 40 -6.09 12.09 9.99
C ILE A 40 -6.95 10.83 9.81
N ALA A 41 -6.33 9.68 10.01
CA ALA A 41 -7.00 8.38 10.00
C ALA A 41 -6.11 7.33 10.66
N SER A 42 -6.60 6.09 10.81
CA SER A 42 -5.77 5.01 11.31
C SER A 42 -4.58 4.72 10.40
N ALA A 43 -3.39 4.58 11.00
CA ALA A 43 -2.14 4.19 10.35
C ALA A 43 -2.26 2.92 9.51
N THR A 44 -3.13 1.99 9.94
CA THR A 44 -3.35 0.72 9.26
C THR A 44 -3.92 0.85 7.86
N LYS A 45 -4.54 2.01 7.50
CA LYS A 45 -5.08 2.26 6.16
C LYS A 45 -4.00 2.34 5.11
N ASP A 46 -2.94 3.10 5.38
CA ASP A 46 -1.81 3.21 4.45
C ASP A 46 -1.04 1.89 4.34
N ILE A 47 -0.84 1.20 5.48
CA ILE A 47 -0.16 -0.09 5.48
C ILE A 47 -0.94 -1.11 4.66
N ALA A 48 -2.25 -1.21 4.88
CA ALA A 48 -3.10 -2.14 4.15
C ALA A 48 -3.09 -1.83 2.65
N PHE A 49 -3.22 -0.56 2.27
CA PHE A 49 -3.20 -0.16 0.88
C PHE A 49 -1.84 -0.43 0.23
N PHE A 50 -0.73 -0.08 0.89
CA PHE A 50 0.62 -0.35 0.39
C PHE A 50 0.87 -1.85 0.20
N LEU A 51 0.53 -2.66 1.19
CA LEU A 51 0.73 -4.10 1.11
C LEU A 51 -0.08 -4.73 -0.03
N LEU A 52 -1.34 -4.32 -0.21
CA LEU A 52 -2.19 -4.88 -1.26
C LEU A 52 -1.81 -4.38 -2.66
N SER A 53 -1.50 -3.11 -2.82
CA SER A 53 -1.20 -2.52 -4.13
C SER A 53 0.23 -2.77 -4.62
N SER A 54 1.20 -2.87 -3.70
CA SER A 54 2.63 -2.76 -4.04
C SER A 54 3.46 -4.00 -3.70
N THR A 55 2.88 -5.02 -3.05
CA THR A 55 3.63 -6.21 -2.67
C THR A 55 3.04 -7.49 -3.27
N SER A 56 3.87 -8.55 -3.33
CA SER A 56 3.42 -9.85 -3.81
C SER A 56 2.58 -10.60 -2.76
N ASN A 57 1.67 -11.47 -3.22
CA ASN A 57 0.92 -12.37 -2.35
C ASN A 57 1.86 -13.24 -1.49
N LYS A 58 2.96 -13.74 -2.07
CA LYS A 58 3.95 -14.53 -1.34
C LYS A 58 4.56 -13.75 -0.16
N LEU A 59 4.95 -12.49 -0.37
CA LEU A 59 5.50 -11.67 0.70
C LEU A 59 4.49 -11.47 1.84
N ARG A 60 3.23 -11.17 1.50
CA ARG A 60 2.17 -11.04 2.51
C ARG A 60 1.91 -12.33 3.25
N SER A 61 1.82 -13.45 2.53
CA SER A 61 1.59 -14.78 3.13
C SER A 61 2.70 -15.19 4.10
N ASP A 62 3.95 -14.87 3.79
CA ASP A 62 5.10 -15.34 4.56
C ASP A 62 5.49 -14.38 5.69
N HIS A 63 5.22 -13.06 5.55
CA HIS A 63 5.82 -12.03 6.41
C HIS A 63 4.84 -10.99 6.98
N LEU A 64 3.53 -11.10 6.73
CA LEU A 64 2.56 -10.08 7.15
C LEU A 64 2.65 -9.74 8.63
N GLU A 65 2.64 -10.76 9.48
CA GLU A 65 2.65 -10.56 10.94
C GLU A 65 3.93 -9.86 11.39
N THR A 66 5.09 -10.28 10.87
CA THR A 66 6.38 -9.65 11.18
C THR A 66 6.41 -8.18 10.74
N ILE A 67 5.87 -7.87 9.55
CA ILE A 67 5.81 -6.50 9.04
C ILE A 67 4.94 -5.64 9.96
N LEU A 68 3.77 -6.14 10.36
CA LEU A 68 2.86 -5.41 11.23
C LEU A 68 3.41 -5.25 12.64
N GLN A 69 4.11 -6.25 13.20
CA GLN A 69 4.78 -6.16 14.48
C GLN A 69 5.89 -5.10 14.47
N ASN A 70 6.73 -5.09 13.44
CA ASN A 70 7.79 -4.09 13.29
C ASN A 70 7.22 -2.68 13.18
N TYR A 71 6.15 -2.51 12.38
CA TYR A 71 5.49 -1.21 12.27
C TYR A 71 4.91 -0.77 13.60
N PHE A 72 4.18 -1.64 14.30
CA PHE A 72 3.57 -1.34 15.59
C PHE A 72 4.63 -0.97 16.65
N SER A 73 5.76 -1.69 16.69
CA SER A 73 6.88 -1.35 17.57
C SER A 73 7.40 0.06 17.28
N THR A 74 7.70 0.38 16.02
CA THR A 74 8.18 1.72 15.62
C THR A 74 7.15 2.82 15.91
N PHE A 75 5.86 2.51 15.77
CA PHE A 75 4.78 3.41 16.13
C PHE A 75 4.77 3.70 17.63
N CYS A 76 4.90 2.68 18.49
CA CYS A 76 5.01 2.85 19.94
C CYS A 76 6.27 3.63 20.35
N ASP A 77 7.42 3.34 19.73
CA ASP A 77 8.68 4.08 19.98
C ASP A 77 8.52 5.58 19.66
N SER A 78 7.77 5.88 18.58
CA SER A 78 7.46 7.26 18.21
C SER A 78 6.50 7.93 19.21
N LEU A 79 5.51 7.20 19.72
CA LEU A 79 4.60 7.71 20.75
C LEU A 79 5.33 7.96 22.06
N GLU A 80 6.31 7.14 22.43
CA GLU A 80 7.11 7.36 23.64
C GLU A 80 7.77 8.75 23.67
N ILE A 81 8.16 9.24 22.48
CA ILE A 81 8.79 10.56 22.33
C ILE A 81 7.74 11.68 22.25
N LEU A 82 6.63 11.46 21.53
CA LEU A 82 5.69 12.51 21.18
C LEU A 82 4.51 12.63 22.15
N GLN A 83 3.99 11.51 22.63
CA GLN A 83 2.78 11.42 23.46
C GLN A 83 2.83 10.20 24.38
N PRO A 84 3.75 10.17 25.37
CA PRO A 84 3.97 8.99 26.21
C PRO A 84 2.75 8.57 27.03
N GLU A 85 1.82 9.48 27.28
CA GLU A 85 0.56 9.20 27.99
C GLU A 85 -0.34 8.21 27.21
N LEU A 86 -0.26 8.18 25.89
CA LEU A 86 -1.03 7.24 25.06
C LEU A 86 -0.59 5.79 25.24
N LEU A 87 0.67 5.55 25.66
CA LEU A 87 1.17 4.21 25.95
C LEU A 87 0.46 3.53 27.13
N GLN A 88 -0.26 4.30 27.95
CA GLN A 88 -1.07 3.79 29.06
C GLN A 88 -2.48 3.37 28.64
N ASP A 89 -2.88 3.64 27.37
CA ASP A 89 -4.19 3.26 26.87
C ASP A 89 -4.25 1.74 26.64
N PRO A 90 -5.15 1.00 27.32
CA PRO A 90 -5.28 -0.44 27.15
C PRO A 90 -5.65 -0.87 25.73
N SER A 91 -6.21 0.05 24.93
CA SER A 91 -6.56 -0.21 23.54
C SER A 91 -5.34 -0.11 22.62
N LEU A 92 -4.21 0.45 23.09
CA LEU A 92 -2.95 0.48 22.36
C LEU A 92 -2.20 -0.84 22.54
N SER A 93 -2.63 -1.86 21.83
CA SER A 93 -2.01 -3.19 21.81
C SER A 93 -1.88 -3.71 20.40
N PHE A 94 -0.95 -4.65 20.18
CA PHE A 94 -0.77 -5.26 18.85
C PHE A 94 -2.05 -6.00 18.40
N ASP A 95 -2.77 -6.65 19.29
CA ASP A 95 -4.02 -7.35 18.94
C ASP A 95 -5.08 -6.38 18.40
N HIS A 96 -5.25 -5.21 19.04
CA HIS A 96 -6.15 -4.18 18.55
C HIS A 96 -5.65 -3.57 17.23
N PHE A 97 -4.35 -3.33 17.10
CA PHE A 97 -3.75 -2.86 15.86
C PHE A 97 -3.96 -3.84 14.71
N TYR A 98 -3.76 -5.13 14.96
CA TYR A 98 -4.00 -6.18 13.98
C TYR A 98 -5.48 -6.29 13.60
N ALA A 99 -6.39 -6.15 14.57
CA ALA A 99 -7.83 -6.11 14.31
C ALA A 99 -8.20 -4.90 13.43
N ASP A 100 -7.66 -3.72 13.72
CA ASP A 100 -7.87 -2.50 12.93
C ASP A 100 -7.30 -2.64 11.50
N TYR A 101 -6.13 -3.28 11.36
CA TYR A 101 -5.56 -3.64 10.06
C TYR A 101 -6.53 -4.51 9.24
N LYS A 102 -7.13 -5.55 9.83
CA LYS A 102 -8.13 -6.41 9.15
C LYS A 102 -9.34 -5.61 8.67
N ILE A 103 -9.78 -4.63 9.42
CA ILE A 103 -10.87 -3.73 9.00
C ILE A 103 -10.40 -2.86 7.82
N SER A 104 -9.21 -2.32 7.91
CA SER A 104 -8.62 -1.45 6.88
C SER A 104 -8.38 -2.18 5.55
N THR A 105 -8.10 -3.49 5.57
CA THR A 105 -7.88 -4.28 4.33
C THR A 105 -9.08 -4.28 3.41
N LYS A 106 -10.30 -4.22 3.93
CA LYS A 106 -11.53 -4.18 3.11
C LYS A 106 -11.57 -2.92 2.22
N GLY A 107 -11.33 -1.77 2.82
CA GLY A 107 -11.26 -0.49 2.08
C GLY A 107 -10.05 -0.43 1.15
N ALA A 108 -8.90 -0.88 1.63
CA ALA A 108 -7.66 -0.92 0.88
C ALA A 108 -7.75 -1.82 -0.36
N PHE A 109 -8.44 -2.96 -0.27
CA PHE A 109 -8.70 -3.82 -1.42
C PHE A 109 -9.48 -3.09 -2.51
N MET A 110 -10.59 -2.45 -2.16
CA MET A 110 -11.39 -1.69 -3.12
C MET A 110 -10.58 -0.56 -3.75
N GLN A 111 -9.82 0.17 -2.94
CA GLN A 111 -8.94 1.24 -3.42
C GLN A 111 -7.87 0.69 -4.37
N SER A 112 -7.24 -0.43 -4.04
CA SER A 112 -6.22 -1.07 -4.90
C SER A 112 -6.79 -1.49 -6.25
N VAL A 113 -7.98 -2.07 -6.27
CA VAL A 113 -8.67 -2.44 -7.52
C VAL A 113 -8.97 -1.19 -8.36
N CYS A 114 -9.50 -0.12 -7.76
CA CYS A 114 -9.79 1.12 -8.47
C CYS A 114 -8.52 1.73 -9.09
N VAL A 115 -7.42 1.79 -8.34
CA VAL A 115 -6.15 2.32 -8.85
C VAL A 115 -5.60 1.47 -10.00
N LEU A 116 -5.62 0.14 -9.88
CA LEU A 116 -5.17 -0.74 -10.95
C LEU A 116 -6.00 -0.57 -12.23
N ILE A 117 -7.32 -0.44 -12.12
CA ILE A 117 -8.20 -0.18 -13.27
C ILE A 117 -7.86 1.16 -13.93
N GLN A 118 -7.67 2.22 -13.14
CA GLN A 118 -7.30 3.55 -13.67
C GLN A 118 -5.96 3.51 -14.41
N GLU A 119 -4.97 2.81 -13.86
CA GLU A 119 -3.66 2.64 -14.50
C GLU A 119 -3.75 1.86 -15.81
N MET A 120 -4.53 0.78 -15.84
CA MET A 120 -4.76 0.01 -17.06
C MET A 120 -5.42 0.87 -18.14
N GLN A 121 -6.48 1.63 -17.81
CA GLN A 121 -7.15 2.54 -18.74
C GLN A 121 -6.22 3.63 -19.27
N HIS A 122 -5.36 4.16 -18.40
CA HIS A 122 -4.35 5.16 -18.80
C HIS A 122 -3.37 4.57 -19.82
N LEU A 123 -2.83 3.38 -19.55
CA LEU A 123 -1.90 2.70 -20.45
C LEU A 123 -2.54 2.33 -21.79
N GLU A 124 -3.79 1.85 -21.78
CA GLU A 124 -4.55 1.57 -23.01
C GLU A 124 -4.76 2.85 -23.85
N SER A 125 -5.04 3.97 -23.19
CA SER A 125 -5.17 5.25 -23.89
C SER A 125 -3.87 5.72 -24.55
N GLN A 126 -2.74 5.46 -23.91
CA GLN A 126 -1.42 5.76 -24.47
C GLN A 126 -1.11 4.87 -25.70
N LEU A 127 -1.41 3.56 -25.63
CA LEU A 127 -1.25 2.64 -26.75
C LEU A 127 -2.04 3.11 -27.98
N ASN A 128 -3.32 3.44 -27.79
CA ASN A 128 -4.18 3.90 -28.88
C ASN A 128 -3.70 5.22 -29.52
N GLN A 129 -3.06 6.10 -28.74
CA GLN A 129 -2.47 7.34 -29.25
C GLN A 129 -1.17 7.11 -30.02
N GLU A 130 -0.37 6.11 -29.63
CA GLU A 130 0.88 5.76 -30.32
C GLU A 130 0.60 5.04 -31.65
N ASP A 131 -0.36 4.14 -31.68
CA ASP A 131 -0.80 3.45 -32.91
C ASP A 131 -1.33 4.47 -33.96
N ALA A 132 -1.99 5.53 -33.50
CA ALA A 132 -2.48 6.60 -34.37
C ALA A 132 -1.37 7.49 -34.95
N LYS A 133 -0.16 7.49 -34.38
CA LYS A 133 0.97 8.35 -34.80
C LYS A 133 2.02 7.66 -35.68
N ASP A 134 1.86 6.36 -35.98
CA ASP A 134 2.75 5.57 -36.85
C ASP A 134 4.27 5.71 -36.61
N GLN A 135 4.67 6.03 -35.36
CA GLN A 135 6.08 6.15 -34.99
C GLN A 135 6.39 5.60 -33.61
N ARG A 136 7.15 4.51 -33.55
CA ARG A 136 7.96 3.92 -32.47
C ARG A 136 7.49 2.55 -31.94
N LYS A 137 7.92 1.51 -32.60
CA LYS A 137 7.79 0.09 -32.17
C LYS A 137 8.40 -0.24 -30.79
N SER A 138 9.24 0.60 -30.19
CA SER A 138 9.87 0.31 -28.90
C SER A 138 9.01 0.69 -27.69
N SER A 139 8.21 1.75 -27.78
CA SER A 139 7.35 2.19 -26.67
C SER A 139 6.12 1.30 -26.50
N VAL A 140 5.53 0.84 -27.58
CA VAL A 140 4.37 -0.08 -27.57
C VAL A 140 4.71 -1.39 -26.86
N GLY A 141 5.92 -1.94 -27.05
CA GLY A 141 6.37 -3.14 -26.35
C GLY A 141 6.44 -2.95 -24.84
N SER A 142 6.98 -1.81 -24.37
CA SER A 142 7.11 -1.49 -22.96
C SER A 142 5.76 -1.28 -22.27
N ILE A 143 4.82 -0.58 -22.91
CA ILE A 143 3.47 -0.35 -22.36
C ILE A 143 2.71 -1.67 -22.27
N GLY A 144 2.78 -2.54 -23.30
CA GLY A 144 2.16 -3.85 -23.27
C GLY A 144 2.70 -4.76 -22.16
N GLU A 145 3.99 -4.68 -21.86
CA GLU A 145 4.58 -5.41 -20.73
C GLU A 145 4.08 -4.87 -19.38
N THR A 146 3.99 -3.56 -19.23
CA THR A 146 3.46 -2.91 -18.03
C THR A 146 2.00 -3.30 -17.79
N LEU A 147 1.15 -3.31 -18.82
CA LEU A 147 -0.24 -3.79 -18.73
C LEU A 147 -0.32 -5.22 -18.19
N ARG A 148 0.51 -6.13 -18.67
CA ARG A 148 0.55 -7.52 -18.17
C ARG A 148 0.94 -7.59 -16.69
N VAL A 149 1.78 -6.69 -16.21
CA VAL A 149 2.14 -6.60 -14.80
C VAL A 149 0.91 -6.22 -13.96
N TYR A 150 0.13 -5.22 -14.39
CA TYR A 150 -1.08 -4.82 -13.67
C TYR A 150 -2.20 -5.86 -13.72
N GLU A 151 -2.41 -6.52 -14.86
CA GLU A 151 -3.32 -7.66 -14.97
C GLU A 151 -2.95 -8.77 -13.98
N ARG A 152 -1.67 -9.13 -13.89
CA ARG A 152 -1.17 -10.13 -12.94
C ARG A 152 -1.37 -9.70 -11.49
N ARG A 153 -1.20 -8.41 -11.18
CA ARG A 153 -1.48 -7.87 -9.85
C ARG A 153 -2.94 -7.96 -9.50
N ALA A 154 -3.83 -7.59 -10.40
CA ALA A 154 -5.28 -7.71 -10.20
C ALA A 154 -5.68 -9.17 -9.91
N LEU A 155 -5.17 -10.13 -10.68
CA LEU A 155 -5.40 -11.57 -10.44
C LEU A 155 -4.84 -12.03 -9.09
N ASN A 156 -3.66 -11.54 -8.69
CA ASN A 156 -3.08 -11.87 -7.39
C ASN A 156 -3.92 -11.34 -6.23
N LEU A 157 -4.47 -10.13 -6.34
CA LEU A 157 -5.38 -9.58 -5.34
C LEU A 157 -6.65 -10.41 -5.20
N MET A 158 -7.24 -10.86 -6.30
CA MET A 158 -8.46 -11.70 -6.28
C MET A 158 -8.21 -13.07 -5.64
N ASN A 159 -6.99 -13.59 -5.73
CA ASN A 159 -6.59 -14.88 -5.18
C ASN A 159 -5.85 -14.76 -3.83
N ASP A 160 -5.84 -13.59 -3.20
CA ASP A 160 -5.09 -13.36 -1.97
C ASP A 160 -5.73 -14.10 -0.80
N LYS A 161 -4.97 -15.02 -0.18
CA LYS A 161 -5.43 -15.78 0.99
C LYS A 161 -5.73 -14.88 2.18
N VAL A 162 -4.95 -13.82 2.38
CA VAL A 162 -5.16 -12.88 3.48
C VAL A 162 -6.52 -12.19 3.34
N LEU A 163 -6.94 -11.85 2.13
CA LEU A 163 -8.27 -11.28 1.87
C LEU A 163 -9.38 -12.31 2.10
N ASN A 164 -9.18 -13.55 1.67
CA ASN A 164 -10.15 -14.62 1.83
C ASN A 164 -10.33 -15.02 3.31
N GLU A 165 -9.27 -15.00 4.11
CA GLU A 165 -9.31 -15.30 5.54
C GLU A 165 -9.93 -14.17 6.38
N THR A 166 -9.97 -12.92 5.87
CA THR A 166 -10.62 -11.79 6.56
C THR A 166 -12.14 -11.81 6.45
N HIS A 167 -12.75 -12.87 5.88
CA HIS A 167 -14.18 -13.04 5.68
C HIS A 167 -14.87 -11.75 5.24
N PHE A 168 -14.95 -11.53 3.94
CA PHE A 168 -15.84 -10.53 3.35
C PHE A 168 -17.30 -11.01 3.56
N VAL A 169 -17.78 -11.04 4.80
CA VAL A 169 -19.16 -11.29 5.14
C VAL A 169 -19.75 -10.05 5.78
#